data_751acfe078dd596503edef40145b5f87
#
_entry.id   751acfe078dd596503edef40145b5f87
#
_cell.length_a   1.000
_cell.length_b   1.000
_cell.length_c   1.000
_cell.angle_alpha   90.00
_cell.angle_beta   90.00
_cell.angle_gamma   90.00
#
_symmetry.space_group_name_H-M   'P 1'
#
loop_
_entity.id
_entity.type
_entity.pdbx_description
1 polymer ?
#
loop_
_entity_poly.entity_id
_entity_poly.type
_entity_poly.pdbx_seq_one_letter_code
_entity_poly.pdbx_strand_id
1 'polypeptide(L)'
;MFDDSKLTSIRKDYPILQREIEGHPIVYLDNAATSQAPMCVVKAIEDMYFHHRANVHRGVHTLSGEATDMVEATREKVRAFINAASVEEVVFTRGTTEAINLVAATYGDRLCNGDEIILTTMEHHSNIVPWQLIGKDKRIRIRVVPINDAGEVNLDEYADLFTEQTRFVALAHVSNVLGTINPVKEMIAIAHQHGVPVLIDGAQAAPHIAIDVRDLDCDFYAFSAHKMYGPTGVGVLYGKKFRLNSMSPYQGGGEMIGTVSFERTTYAELPFKFEAGTPDYVGIAAFGTALDYINELGIDNIAAHERALVEEATRRLLTIDGMRIFGTAENKAGVISFLVGDINSYDMGLLLDKLGFEVRTGHHCAQPLMNRYDVQGMVRASFAAYNTLDEVHRFVEAVRRVSTMF
;
A
#
# COMPACT_ATOMS: atom_id res chain seq x y z
N MET A 1 -13.08 -13.76 -12.54
CA MET A 1 -13.50 -14.14 -11.16
C MET A 1 -13.12 -15.58 -10.92
N PHE A 2 -12.66 -15.94 -9.70
CA PHE A 2 -12.43 -17.34 -9.33
C PHE A 2 -13.75 -18.11 -9.32
N ASP A 3 -13.72 -19.37 -9.75
CA ASP A 3 -14.86 -20.27 -9.59
C ASP A 3 -14.96 -20.79 -8.14
N ASP A 4 -16.11 -21.40 -7.79
CA ASP A 4 -16.38 -21.86 -6.42
C ASP A 4 -15.37 -22.91 -5.93
N SER A 5 -14.83 -23.74 -6.82
CA SER A 5 -13.83 -24.76 -6.48
C SER A 5 -12.49 -24.12 -6.12
N LYS A 6 -11.99 -23.19 -6.94
CA LYS A 6 -10.77 -22.45 -6.68
C LYS A 6 -10.90 -21.60 -5.41
N LEU A 7 -12.04 -20.93 -5.24
CA LEU A 7 -12.30 -20.09 -4.07
C LEU A 7 -12.36 -20.90 -2.77
N THR A 8 -12.99 -22.07 -2.81
CA THR A 8 -12.99 -23.01 -1.69
C THR A 8 -11.57 -23.46 -1.34
N SER A 9 -10.71 -23.69 -2.35
CA SER A 9 -9.30 -24.04 -2.13
C SER A 9 -8.55 -22.86 -1.50
N ILE A 10 -8.66 -21.65 -2.06
CA ILE A 10 -8.03 -20.44 -1.52
C ILE A 10 -8.40 -20.24 -0.05
N ARG A 11 -9.67 -20.33 0.31
CA ARG A 11 -10.14 -20.11 1.69
C ARG A 11 -9.59 -21.08 2.73
N LYS A 12 -9.21 -22.29 2.33
CA LYS A 12 -8.54 -23.27 3.22
C LYS A 12 -7.16 -22.81 3.67
N ASP A 13 -6.52 -21.93 2.90
CA ASP A 13 -5.22 -21.37 3.24
C ASP A 13 -5.31 -20.34 4.38
N TYR A 14 -6.53 -19.91 4.75
CA TYR A 14 -6.78 -18.89 5.76
C TYR A 14 -7.63 -19.41 6.94
N PRO A 15 -7.03 -20.10 7.92
CA PRO A 15 -7.78 -20.66 9.06
C PRO A 15 -8.56 -19.62 9.87
N ILE A 16 -8.11 -18.37 9.89
CA ILE A 16 -8.77 -17.26 10.58
C ILE A 16 -10.19 -17.02 10.05
N LEU A 17 -10.48 -17.32 8.78
CA LEU A 17 -11.81 -17.19 8.18
C LEU A 17 -12.83 -18.24 8.66
N GLN A 18 -12.39 -19.19 9.50
CA GLN A 18 -13.26 -20.17 10.15
C GLN A 18 -13.74 -19.73 11.54
N ARG A 19 -13.29 -18.55 12.00
CA ARG A 19 -13.72 -18.00 13.29
C ARG A 19 -15.17 -17.53 13.26
N GLU A 20 -15.76 -17.45 14.45
CA GLU A 20 -17.03 -16.79 14.68
C GLU A 20 -16.85 -15.57 15.58
N ILE A 21 -17.61 -14.51 15.30
CA ILE A 21 -17.72 -13.29 16.09
C ILE A 21 -19.16 -13.21 16.57
N GLU A 22 -19.37 -13.16 17.89
CA GLU A 22 -20.71 -13.15 18.51
C GLU A 22 -21.65 -14.27 18.00
N GLY A 23 -21.11 -15.44 17.65
CA GLY A 23 -21.85 -16.58 17.10
C GLY A 23 -22.15 -16.48 15.59
N HIS A 24 -21.60 -15.51 14.89
CA HIS A 24 -21.70 -15.34 13.44
C HIS A 24 -20.39 -15.70 12.74
N PRO A 25 -20.40 -16.42 11.61
CA PRO A 25 -19.20 -16.65 10.82
C PRO A 25 -18.58 -15.33 10.36
N ILE A 26 -17.27 -15.15 10.61
CA ILE A 26 -16.54 -13.94 10.26
C ILE A 26 -16.58 -13.66 8.75
N VAL A 27 -16.80 -12.42 8.38
CA VAL A 27 -16.60 -11.87 7.04
C VAL A 27 -15.61 -10.71 7.15
N TYR A 28 -14.35 -10.96 6.77
CA TYR A 28 -13.30 -9.98 6.89
C TYR A 28 -13.27 -9.06 5.66
N LEU A 29 -13.59 -7.78 5.87
CA LEU A 29 -13.71 -6.73 4.85
C LEU A 29 -12.83 -5.49 5.14
N ASP A 30 -11.79 -5.63 5.98
CA ASP A 30 -10.81 -4.55 6.23
C ASP A 30 -9.45 -4.81 5.56
N ASN A 31 -9.46 -5.39 4.35
CA ASN A 31 -8.26 -5.78 3.62
C ASN A 31 -7.39 -4.58 3.22
N ALA A 32 -7.97 -3.42 2.97
CA ALA A 32 -7.22 -2.19 2.66
C ALA A 32 -6.42 -1.64 3.87
N ALA A 33 -6.70 -2.11 5.09
CA ALA A 33 -5.87 -1.85 6.26
C ALA A 33 -4.72 -2.88 6.35
N THR A 34 -5.07 -4.17 6.31
CA THR A 34 -4.14 -5.31 6.24
C THR A 34 -4.88 -6.52 5.67
N SER A 35 -4.28 -7.27 4.77
CA SER A 35 -4.84 -8.55 4.33
C SER A 35 -4.51 -9.66 5.33
N GLN A 36 -5.28 -10.76 5.32
CA GLN A 36 -4.93 -11.95 6.08
C GLN A 36 -3.75 -12.67 5.42
N ALA A 37 -2.90 -13.30 6.23
CA ALA A 37 -1.77 -14.09 5.74
C ALA A 37 -2.18 -15.55 5.53
N PRO A 38 -1.87 -16.16 4.36
CA PRO A 38 -2.12 -17.57 4.14
C PRO A 38 -1.17 -18.44 4.97
N MET A 39 -1.57 -19.69 5.23
CA MET A 39 -0.82 -20.64 6.05
C MET A 39 0.62 -20.86 5.55
N CYS A 40 0.86 -20.80 4.24
CA CYS A 40 2.22 -20.93 3.69
C CYS A 40 3.16 -19.84 4.20
N VAL A 41 2.68 -18.59 4.31
CA VAL A 41 3.47 -17.46 4.85
C VAL A 41 3.73 -17.64 6.35
N VAL A 42 2.73 -18.07 7.12
CA VAL A 42 2.90 -18.37 8.55
C VAL A 42 3.93 -19.47 8.77
N LYS A 43 3.86 -20.54 7.98
CA LYS A 43 4.83 -21.65 8.03
C LYS A 43 6.24 -21.21 7.60
N ALA A 44 6.38 -20.29 6.65
CA ALA A 44 7.68 -19.74 6.27
C ALA A 44 8.32 -18.96 7.44
N ILE A 45 7.54 -18.21 8.22
CA ILE A 45 8.02 -17.55 9.44
C ILE A 45 8.47 -18.58 10.48
N GLU A 46 7.68 -19.61 10.71
CA GLU A 46 7.98 -20.69 11.64
C GLU A 46 9.26 -21.43 11.23
N ASP A 47 9.41 -21.79 9.96
CA ASP A 47 10.57 -22.46 9.39
C ASP A 47 11.86 -21.64 9.55
N MET A 48 11.80 -20.34 9.28
CA MET A 48 12.90 -19.41 9.49
C MET A 48 13.38 -19.40 10.95
N TYR A 49 12.46 -19.38 11.92
CA TYR A 49 12.83 -19.39 13.34
C TYR A 49 13.41 -20.73 13.80
N PHE A 50 12.89 -21.85 13.31
CA PHE A 50 13.30 -23.17 13.74
C PHE A 50 14.57 -23.67 13.06
N HIS A 51 14.81 -23.29 11.80
CA HIS A 51 15.86 -23.93 11.00
C HIS A 51 16.92 -22.96 10.43
N HIS A 52 16.56 -21.68 10.19
CA HIS A 52 17.43 -20.77 9.44
C HIS A 52 17.75 -19.45 10.18
N ARG A 53 17.54 -19.40 11.50
CA ARG A 53 17.73 -18.16 12.26
C ARG A 53 19.21 -17.83 12.45
N ALA A 54 19.73 -16.93 11.62
CA ALA A 54 21.08 -16.38 11.72
C ALA A 54 21.12 -14.94 11.18
N ASN A 55 22.13 -14.15 11.61
CA ASN A 55 22.33 -12.83 11.00
C ASN A 55 22.74 -12.98 9.53
N VAL A 56 22.31 -12.04 8.69
CA VAL A 56 22.50 -12.06 7.25
C VAL A 56 23.76 -11.28 6.82
N HIS A 57 24.26 -11.54 5.61
CA HIS A 57 25.30 -10.86 4.84
C HIS A 57 26.74 -10.99 5.38
N ARG A 58 26.98 -11.01 6.70
CA ARG A 58 28.34 -10.94 7.27
C ARG A 58 28.86 -12.21 7.92
N GLY A 59 28.03 -13.20 8.12
CA GLY A 59 28.43 -14.46 8.71
C GLY A 59 29.15 -15.36 7.70
N VAL A 60 30.20 -16.06 8.15
CA VAL A 60 30.96 -17.02 7.31
C VAL A 60 30.50 -18.47 7.52
N HIS A 61 29.45 -18.70 8.29
CA HIS A 61 28.90 -20.03 8.59
C HIS A 61 27.62 -20.32 7.78
N THR A 62 27.33 -21.59 7.61
CA THR A 62 26.24 -22.10 6.75
C THR A 62 24.89 -21.41 7.01
N LEU A 63 24.44 -21.31 8.26
CA LEU A 63 23.15 -20.70 8.59
C LEU A 63 23.06 -19.22 8.16
N SER A 64 24.16 -18.47 8.24
CA SER A 64 24.18 -17.09 7.76
C SER A 64 24.10 -17.02 6.24
N GLY A 65 24.75 -17.96 5.54
CA GLY A 65 24.63 -18.08 4.09
C GLY A 65 23.18 -18.36 3.67
N GLU A 66 22.57 -19.39 4.26
CA GLU A 66 21.18 -19.78 3.98
C GLU A 66 20.18 -18.62 4.22
N ALA A 67 20.29 -17.94 5.38
CA ALA A 67 19.42 -16.80 5.68
C ALA A 67 19.65 -15.64 4.70
N THR A 68 20.88 -15.38 4.29
CA THR A 68 21.22 -14.37 3.27
C THR A 68 20.60 -14.73 1.92
N ASP A 69 20.76 -15.98 1.48
CA ASP A 69 20.21 -16.46 0.20
C ASP A 69 18.69 -16.31 0.15
N MET A 70 17.98 -16.57 1.27
CA MET A 70 16.53 -16.42 1.36
C MET A 70 16.10 -14.94 1.24
N VAL A 71 16.83 -14.03 1.88
CA VAL A 71 16.57 -12.57 1.79
C VAL A 71 16.80 -12.08 0.36
N GLU A 72 17.94 -12.43 -0.24
CA GLU A 72 18.28 -11.97 -1.59
C GLU A 72 17.39 -12.63 -2.67
N ALA A 73 16.96 -13.87 -2.47
CA ALA A 73 15.94 -14.50 -3.32
C ALA A 73 14.61 -13.73 -3.26
N THR A 74 14.22 -13.24 -2.09
CA THR A 74 13.03 -12.39 -1.95
C THR A 74 13.21 -11.06 -2.67
N ARG A 75 14.40 -10.45 -2.60
CA ARG A 75 14.71 -9.20 -3.34
C ARG A 75 14.55 -9.41 -4.85
N GLU A 76 15.03 -10.52 -5.36
CA GLU A 76 14.84 -10.88 -6.79
C GLU A 76 13.37 -11.10 -7.14
N LYS A 77 12.58 -11.75 -6.26
CA LYS A 77 11.13 -11.90 -6.45
C LYS A 77 10.42 -10.54 -6.48
N VAL A 78 10.79 -9.62 -5.58
CA VAL A 78 10.29 -8.25 -5.60
C VAL A 78 10.65 -7.54 -6.91
N ARG A 79 11.94 -7.62 -7.33
CA ARG A 79 12.40 -7.05 -8.60
C ARG A 79 11.54 -7.53 -9.78
N ALA A 80 11.32 -8.84 -9.84
CA ALA A 80 10.50 -9.45 -10.89
C ALA A 80 9.03 -9.04 -10.80
N PHE A 81 8.47 -8.99 -9.59
CA PHE A 81 7.06 -8.65 -9.34
C PHE A 81 6.70 -7.24 -9.81
N ILE A 82 7.60 -6.26 -9.64
CA ILE A 82 7.38 -4.87 -10.07
C ILE A 82 8.07 -4.54 -11.41
N ASN A 83 8.69 -5.53 -12.07
CA ASN A 83 9.51 -5.37 -13.28
C ASN A 83 10.62 -4.32 -13.15
N ALA A 84 11.31 -4.23 -11.98
CA ALA A 84 12.47 -3.37 -11.83
C ALA A 84 13.67 -3.88 -12.66
N ALA A 85 14.55 -2.96 -13.08
CA ALA A 85 15.69 -3.31 -13.94
C ALA A 85 16.79 -4.08 -13.21
N SER A 86 16.98 -3.80 -11.90
CA SER A 86 18.02 -4.39 -11.07
C SER A 86 17.57 -4.57 -9.63
N VAL A 87 18.13 -5.55 -8.92
CA VAL A 87 17.95 -5.72 -7.47
C VAL A 87 18.49 -4.53 -6.67
N GLU A 88 19.45 -3.79 -7.22
CA GLU A 88 20.00 -2.57 -6.61
C GLU A 88 18.96 -1.44 -6.50
N GLU A 89 17.85 -1.54 -7.23
CA GLU A 89 16.72 -0.59 -7.19
C GLU A 89 15.66 -0.96 -6.13
N VAL A 90 15.83 -2.08 -5.42
CA VAL A 90 14.91 -2.62 -4.43
C VAL A 90 15.52 -2.49 -3.04
N VAL A 91 14.96 -1.63 -2.21
CA VAL A 91 15.37 -1.38 -0.83
C VAL A 91 14.30 -1.91 0.12
N PHE A 92 14.67 -2.76 1.07
CA PHE A 92 13.75 -3.20 2.12
C PHE A 92 13.61 -2.14 3.20
N THR A 93 12.38 -1.93 3.63
CA THR A 93 11.97 -1.00 4.69
C THR A 93 10.99 -1.71 5.63
N ARG A 94 10.54 -1.02 6.69
CA ARG A 94 9.52 -1.57 7.60
C ARG A 94 8.08 -1.41 7.07
N GLY A 95 7.90 -0.76 5.93
CA GLY A 95 6.61 -0.52 5.30
C GLY A 95 6.62 0.73 4.44
N THR A 96 5.51 0.98 3.73
CA THR A 96 5.32 2.15 2.85
C THR A 96 5.61 3.47 3.56
N THR A 97 5.18 3.60 4.82
CA THR A 97 5.42 4.82 5.60
C THR A 97 6.90 5.12 5.76
N GLU A 98 7.73 4.11 6.09
CA GLU A 98 9.18 4.32 6.16
C GLU A 98 9.79 4.59 4.80
N ALA A 99 9.35 3.89 3.75
CA ALA A 99 9.82 4.10 2.38
C ALA A 99 9.61 5.55 1.93
N ILE A 100 8.43 6.11 2.18
CA ILE A 100 8.12 7.52 1.86
C ILE A 100 8.96 8.47 2.75
N ASN A 101 9.10 8.19 4.05
CA ASN A 101 9.95 9.00 4.94
C ASN A 101 11.41 8.98 4.52
N LEU A 102 11.93 7.84 4.06
CA LEU A 102 13.29 7.72 3.53
C LEU A 102 13.49 8.69 2.35
N VAL A 103 12.59 8.66 1.37
CA VAL A 103 12.65 9.57 0.21
C VAL A 103 12.48 11.02 0.66
N ALA A 104 11.49 11.31 1.51
CA ALA A 104 11.24 12.66 1.99
C ALA A 104 12.45 13.24 2.74
N ALA A 105 13.07 12.48 3.65
CA ALA A 105 14.23 12.93 4.41
C ALA A 105 15.45 13.16 3.51
N THR A 106 15.78 12.21 2.66
CA THR A 106 17.00 12.25 1.85
C THR A 106 16.89 13.18 0.64
N TYR A 107 15.73 13.23 -0.01
CA TYR A 107 15.46 14.18 -1.09
C TYR A 107 15.19 15.58 -0.56
N GLY A 108 14.56 15.66 0.61
CA GLY A 108 14.25 16.91 1.29
C GLY A 108 15.47 17.78 1.58
N ASP A 109 16.66 17.19 1.74
CA ASP A 109 17.91 17.93 1.90
C ASP A 109 18.23 18.85 0.71
N ARG A 110 17.70 18.55 -0.46
CA ARG A 110 17.89 19.31 -1.69
C ARG A 110 16.89 20.46 -1.86
N LEU A 111 15.81 20.44 -1.10
CA LEU A 111 14.75 21.43 -1.20
C LEU A 111 15.18 22.74 -0.55
N CYS A 112 14.84 23.85 -1.18
CA CYS A 112 15.11 25.21 -0.76
C CYS A 112 13.84 25.90 -0.25
N ASN A 113 14.03 27.07 0.40
CA ASN A 113 12.92 27.88 0.87
C ASN A 113 12.02 28.32 -0.31
N GLY A 114 10.74 28.01 -0.19
CA GLY A 114 9.71 28.35 -1.17
C GLY A 114 9.51 27.33 -2.29
N ASP A 115 10.26 26.22 -2.30
CA ASP A 115 10.02 25.11 -3.22
C ASP A 115 8.63 24.49 -2.98
N GLU A 116 8.11 23.83 -4.01
CA GLU A 116 6.76 23.28 -4.02
C GLU A 116 6.80 21.75 -4.24
N ILE A 117 5.89 21.07 -3.53
CA ILE A 117 5.63 19.63 -3.68
C ILE A 117 4.16 19.47 -4.07
N ILE A 118 3.89 18.68 -5.10
CA ILE A 118 2.52 18.38 -5.53
C ILE A 118 2.08 17.05 -4.94
N LEU A 119 0.90 17.05 -4.29
CA LEU A 119 0.18 15.90 -3.76
C LEU A 119 -1.24 15.89 -4.32
N THR A 120 -1.99 14.78 -4.17
CA THR A 120 -3.42 14.77 -4.45
C THR A 120 -4.26 14.95 -3.18
N THR A 121 -5.54 15.29 -3.33
CA THR A 121 -6.52 15.31 -2.23
C THR A 121 -6.73 13.93 -1.61
N MET A 122 -6.39 12.85 -2.33
CA MET A 122 -6.64 11.45 -1.94
C MET A 122 -5.50 10.82 -1.12
N GLU A 123 -4.44 11.56 -0.82
CA GLU A 123 -3.25 10.97 -0.19
C GLU A 123 -3.55 10.41 1.21
N HIS A 124 -3.00 9.25 1.49
CA HIS A 124 -2.88 8.73 2.85
C HIS A 124 -1.95 9.63 3.68
N HIS A 125 -2.16 9.74 4.98
CA HIS A 125 -1.32 10.56 5.88
C HIS A 125 0.18 10.23 5.75
N SER A 126 0.55 8.98 5.44
CA SER A 126 1.94 8.57 5.18
C SER A 126 2.57 9.29 4.00
N ASN A 127 1.76 9.79 3.05
CA ASN A 127 2.23 10.56 1.88
C ASN A 127 1.93 12.07 1.97
N ILE A 128 1.54 12.55 3.16
CA ILE A 128 1.35 13.99 3.45
C ILE A 128 2.35 14.43 4.52
N VAL A 129 2.32 13.77 5.67
CA VAL A 129 3.02 14.21 6.89
C VAL A 129 4.54 14.26 6.71
N PRO A 130 5.21 13.30 6.05
CA PRO A 130 6.66 13.38 5.83
C PRO A 130 7.08 14.65 5.10
N TRP A 131 6.31 15.08 4.09
CA TRP A 131 6.57 16.31 3.33
C TRP A 131 6.36 17.56 4.16
N GLN A 132 5.38 17.56 5.07
CA GLN A 132 5.18 18.65 6.04
C GLN A 132 6.33 18.74 7.04
N LEU A 133 6.85 17.59 7.51
CA LEU A 133 7.96 17.54 8.47
C LEU A 133 9.23 18.16 7.89
N ILE A 134 9.63 17.76 6.69
CA ILE A 134 10.84 18.32 6.03
C ILE A 134 10.63 19.76 5.60
N GLY A 135 9.38 20.15 5.33
CA GLY A 135 9.02 21.48 4.85
C GLY A 135 8.99 22.55 5.94
N LYS A 136 8.94 22.16 7.22
CA LYS A 136 8.71 23.10 8.33
C LYS A 136 9.73 24.23 8.40
N ASP A 137 11.01 23.92 8.29
CA ASP A 137 12.09 24.90 8.41
C ASP A 137 12.41 25.60 7.07
N LYS A 138 12.01 24.99 5.96
CA LYS A 138 12.30 25.44 4.58
C LYS A 138 11.12 26.17 3.93
N ARG A 139 9.98 26.33 4.63
CA ARG A 139 8.74 26.93 4.11
C ARG A 139 8.33 26.33 2.77
N ILE A 140 8.45 25.01 2.65
CA ILE A 140 7.98 24.25 1.48
C ILE A 140 6.47 24.41 1.38
N ARG A 141 5.96 24.58 0.16
CA ARG A 141 4.53 24.67 -0.10
C ARG A 141 4.02 23.34 -0.66
N ILE A 142 2.95 22.84 -0.08
CA ILE A 142 2.23 21.70 -0.65
C ILE A 142 1.15 22.26 -1.58
N ARG A 143 1.23 21.89 -2.88
CA ARG A 143 0.20 22.13 -3.88
C ARG A 143 -0.65 20.88 -3.99
N VAL A 144 -1.96 21.04 -3.96
CA VAL A 144 -2.88 19.90 -3.92
C VAL A 144 -3.69 19.83 -5.20
N VAL A 145 -3.59 18.70 -5.90
CA VAL A 145 -4.44 18.39 -7.06
C VAL A 145 -5.85 18.10 -6.54
N PRO A 146 -6.86 18.84 -6.99
CA PRO A 146 -8.24 18.56 -6.60
C PRO A 146 -8.76 17.29 -7.28
N ILE A 147 -9.90 16.80 -6.78
CA ILE A 147 -10.65 15.70 -7.36
C ILE A 147 -12.08 16.14 -7.63
N ASN A 148 -12.72 15.54 -8.64
CA ASN A 148 -14.14 15.70 -8.92
C ASN A 148 -14.99 14.90 -7.88
N ASP A 149 -16.32 14.96 -7.99
CA ASP A 149 -17.23 14.26 -7.08
C ASP A 149 -17.18 12.74 -7.22
N ALA A 150 -16.77 12.23 -8.38
CA ALA A 150 -16.52 10.79 -8.60
C ALA A 150 -15.24 10.31 -7.91
N GLY A 151 -14.36 11.23 -7.47
CA GLY A 151 -13.08 10.91 -6.85
C GLY A 151 -11.97 10.72 -7.87
N GLU A 152 -12.02 11.40 -9.00
CA GLU A 152 -11.02 11.32 -10.08
C GLU A 152 -10.22 12.63 -10.18
N VAL A 153 -8.94 12.50 -10.53
CA VAL A 153 -8.04 13.61 -10.82
C VAL A 153 -8.28 14.13 -12.24
N ASN A 154 -8.32 15.45 -12.41
CA ASN A 154 -8.28 16.10 -13.72
C ASN A 154 -6.82 16.37 -14.11
N LEU A 155 -6.38 15.83 -15.24
CA LEU A 155 -4.99 15.95 -15.71
C LEU A 155 -4.61 17.37 -16.14
N ASP A 156 -5.56 18.14 -16.67
CA ASP A 156 -5.32 19.54 -17.05
C ASP A 156 -5.09 20.41 -15.80
N GLU A 157 -5.95 20.24 -14.77
CA GLU A 157 -5.76 20.93 -13.48
C GLU A 157 -4.47 20.51 -12.79
N TYR A 158 -4.06 19.24 -12.94
CA TYR A 158 -2.77 18.77 -12.44
C TYR A 158 -1.61 19.44 -13.17
N ALA A 159 -1.65 19.54 -14.50
CA ALA A 159 -0.63 20.19 -15.30
C ALA A 159 -0.49 21.69 -14.97
N ASP A 160 -1.59 22.37 -14.70
CA ASP A 160 -1.61 23.80 -14.33
C ASP A 160 -1.00 24.08 -12.94
N LEU A 161 -0.76 23.06 -12.12
CA LEU A 161 -0.11 23.23 -10.82
C LEU A 161 1.42 23.40 -10.90
N PHE A 162 2.05 23.04 -12.02
CA PHE A 162 3.49 23.12 -12.11
C PHE A 162 3.98 24.57 -12.25
N THR A 163 4.98 24.92 -11.46
CA THR A 163 5.66 26.21 -11.48
C THR A 163 7.18 25.99 -11.55
N GLU A 164 7.93 27.08 -11.71
CA GLU A 164 9.40 27.04 -11.61
C GLU A 164 9.91 26.59 -10.23
N GLN A 165 9.07 26.60 -9.19
CA GLN A 165 9.37 26.19 -7.83
C GLN A 165 9.01 24.71 -7.57
N THR A 166 8.28 24.06 -8.44
CA THR A 166 7.91 22.64 -8.26
C THR A 166 9.15 21.74 -8.34
N ARG A 167 9.39 20.96 -7.27
CA ARG A 167 10.60 20.13 -7.15
C ARG A 167 10.30 18.65 -6.99
N PHE A 168 9.11 18.30 -6.56
CA PHE A 168 8.74 16.92 -6.29
C PHE A 168 7.25 16.69 -6.44
N VAL A 169 6.87 15.49 -6.83
CA VAL A 169 5.50 15.02 -6.88
C VAL A 169 5.39 13.71 -6.11
N ALA A 170 4.37 13.55 -5.26
CA ALA A 170 4.11 12.31 -4.57
C ALA A 170 2.61 11.96 -4.66
N LEU A 171 2.29 10.80 -5.23
CA LEU A 171 0.94 10.43 -5.65
C LEU A 171 0.57 9.03 -5.17
N ALA A 172 -0.66 8.85 -4.68
CA ALA A 172 -1.24 7.54 -4.52
C ALA A 172 -1.58 6.92 -5.88
N HIS A 173 -1.17 5.68 -6.12
CA HIS A 173 -1.59 4.93 -7.31
C HIS A 173 -3.06 4.53 -7.21
N VAL A 174 -3.47 4.02 -6.04
CA VAL A 174 -4.85 3.67 -5.72
C VAL A 174 -5.24 4.30 -4.40
N SER A 175 -6.38 4.98 -4.37
CA SER A 175 -6.93 5.57 -3.14
C SER A 175 -7.33 4.48 -2.15
N ASN A 176 -6.82 4.56 -0.93
CA ASN A 176 -7.19 3.64 0.14
C ASN A 176 -8.62 3.84 0.68
N VAL A 177 -9.27 4.93 0.31
CA VAL A 177 -10.65 5.24 0.71
C VAL A 177 -11.62 5.01 -0.45
N LEU A 178 -11.33 5.60 -1.62
CA LEU A 178 -12.25 5.59 -2.75
C LEU A 178 -12.09 4.34 -3.62
N GLY A 179 -10.93 3.68 -3.56
CA GLY A 179 -10.56 2.61 -4.50
C GLY A 179 -10.17 3.14 -5.89
N THR A 180 -10.34 4.42 -6.17
CA THR A 180 -9.98 5.02 -7.46
C THR A 180 -8.55 4.69 -7.85
N ILE A 181 -8.34 4.18 -9.05
CA ILE A 181 -7.04 3.95 -9.66
C ILE A 181 -6.67 5.21 -10.44
N ASN A 182 -5.66 5.93 -9.97
CA ASN A 182 -5.21 7.16 -10.59
C ASN A 182 -4.45 6.90 -11.90
N PRO A 183 -4.52 7.80 -12.90
CA PRO A 183 -3.78 7.72 -14.15
C PRO A 183 -2.31 8.13 -13.94
N VAL A 184 -1.60 7.37 -13.07
CA VAL A 184 -0.24 7.76 -12.62
C VAL A 184 0.78 7.79 -13.74
N LYS A 185 0.61 6.97 -14.80
CA LYS A 185 1.51 6.98 -15.96
C LYS A 185 1.49 8.34 -16.67
N GLU A 186 0.31 8.86 -16.92
CA GLU A 186 0.10 10.16 -17.53
C GLU A 186 0.58 11.28 -16.59
N MET A 187 0.30 11.16 -15.30
CA MET A 187 0.75 12.15 -14.30
C MET A 187 2.27 12.18 -14.18
N ILE A 188 2.95 11.02 -14.23
CA ILE A 188 4.42 10.93 -14.26
C ILE A 188 4.96 11.59 -15.52
N ALA A 189 4.37 11.32 -16.69
CA ALA A 189 4.81 11.91 -17.95
C ALA A 189 4.72 13.45 -17.94
N ILE A 190 3.63 14.01 -17.36
CA ILE A 190 3.47 15.46 -17.18
C ILE A 190 4.57 16.00 -16.24
N ALA A 191 4.80 15.38 -15.09
CA ALA A 191 5.83 15.83 -14.15
C ALA A 191 7.24 15.81 -14.78
N HIS A 192 7.55 14.77 -15.54
CA HIS A 192 8.84 14.63 -16.23
C HIS A 192 9.03 15.67 -17.35
N GLN A 193 7.97 16.14 -18.01
CA GLN A 193 8.07 17.27 -18.95
C GLN A 193 8.56 18.56 -18.25
N HIS A 194 8.28 18.72 -16.96
CA HIS A 194 8.77 19.79 -16.11
C HIS A 194 10.10 19.47 -15.41
N GLY A 195 10.70 18.31 -15.66
CA GLY A 195 11.94 17.84 -15.01
C GLY A 195 11.77 17.48 -13.53
N VAL A 196 10.53 17.23 -13.08
CA VAL A 196 10.18 16.97 -11.69
C VAL A 196 10.07 15.47 -11.43
N PRO A 197 10.79 14.91 -10.43
CA PRO A 197 10.72 13.50 -10.07
C PRO A 197 9.42 13.16 -9.33
N VAL A 198 9.02 11.87 -9.44
CA VAL A 198 7.75 11.38 -8.91
C VAL A 198 7.95 10.16 -8.02
N LEU A 199 7.36 10.21 -6.82
CA LEU A 199 7.14 9.04 -5.94
C LEU A 199 5.69 8.58 -6.06
N ILE A 200 5.51 7.28 -6.20
CA ILE A 200 4.18 6.64 -6.20
C ILE A 200 4.00 5.84 -4.90
N ASP A 201 2.96 6.19 -4.14
CA ASP A 201 2.45 5.34 -3.07
C ASP A 201 1.61 4.21 -3.68
N GLY A 202 2.21 3.03 -3.77
CA GLY A 202 1.62 1.82 -4.32
C GLY A 202 0.99 0.90 -3.27
N ALA A 203 0.84 1.35 -2.02
CA ALA A 203 0.38 0.51 -0.92
C ALA A 203 -0.98 -0.16 -1.17
N GLN A 204 -1.86 0.47 -1.92
CA GLN A 204 -3.15 -0.08 -2.34
C GLN A 204 -3.16 -0.59 -3.79
N ALA A 205 -2.11 -0.34 -4.56
CA ALA A 205 -2.02 -0.85 -5.92
C ALA A 205 -1.39 -2.26 -5.96
N ALA A 206 -0.28 -2.45 -5.26
CA ALA A 206 0.49 -3.67 -5.29
C ALA A 206 -0.29 -4.96 -4.95
N PRO A 207 -1.29 -4.97 -4.04
CA PRO A 207 -2.11 -6.15 -3.80
C PRO A 207 -3.18 -6.42 -4.86
N HIS A 208 -3.53 -5.44 -5.70
CA HIS A 208 -4.75 -5.47 -6.51
C HIS A 208 -4.52 -5.42 -8.02
N ILE A 209 -3.40 -4.85 -8.48
CA ILE A 209 -3.10 -4.67 -9.92
C ILE A 209 -1.65 -4.99 -10.23
N ALA A 210 -1.37 -5.36 -11.48
CA ALA A 210 -0.01 -5.57 -11.96
C ALA A 210 0.78 -4.25 -11.94
N ILE A 211 2.02 -4.31 -11.45
CA ILE A 211 2.92 -3.15 -11.37
C ILE A 211 4.08 -3.35 -12.33
N ASP A 212 4.31 -2.35 -13.18
CA ASP A 212 5.49 -2.26 -14.04
C ASP A 212 6.14 -0.89 -13.85
N VAL A 213 7.14 -0.81 -12.97
CA VAL A 213 7.80 0.47 -12.66
C VAL A 213 8.60 1.03 -13.82
N ARG A 214 8.98 0.20 -14.80
CA ARG A 214 9.69 0.62 -16.01
C ARG A 214 8.73 1.23 -17.03
N ASP A 215 7.54 0.64 -17.20
CA ASP A 215 6.48 1.18 -18.07
C ASP A 215 5.86 2.45 -17.48
N LEU A 216 5.70 2.51 -16.15
CA LEU A 216 5.29 3.73 -15.44
C LEU A 216 6.33 4.84 -15.52
N ASP A 217 7.60 4.48 -15.62
CA ASP A 217 8.75 5.40 -15.56
C ASP A 217 8.82 6.24 -14.26
N CYS A 218 8.27 5.74 -13.14
CA CYS A 218 8.33 6.44 -11.86
C CYS A 218 9.76 6.49 -11.31
N ASP A 219 10.09 7.55 -10.57
CA ASP A 219 11.41 7.67 -9.93
C ASP A 219 11.51 6.84 -8.66
N PHE A 220 10.38 6.73 -7.92
CA PHE A 220 10.23 5.94 -6.71
C PHE A 220 8.85 5.29 -6.65
N TYR A 221 8.79 4.09 -6.04
CA TYR A 221 7.54 3.36 -5.80
C TYR A 221 7.60 2.67 -4.44
N ALA A 222 6.57 2.84 -3.60
CA ALA A 222 6.58 2.32 -2.24
C ALA A 222 5.36 1.43 -1.94
N PHE A 223 5.55 0.29 -1.26
CA PHE A 223 4.46 -0.59 -0.84
C PHE A 223 4.83 -1.42 0.40
N SER A 224 3.85 -2.14 0.96
CA SER A 224 3.99 -2.91 2.20
C SER A 224 3.54 -4.36 2.03
N ALA A 225 4.28 -5.29 2.59
CA ALA A 225 3.98 -6.72 2.51
C ALA A 225 2.65 -7.10 3.19
N HIS A 226 2.31 -6.47 4.33
CA HIS A 226 1.12 -6.82 5.11
C HIS A 226 -0.22 -6.56 4.40
N LYS A 227 -0.22 -5.84 3.28
CA LYS A 227 -1.40 -5.64 2.43
C LYS A 227 -1.45 -6.64 1.28
N MET A 228 -0.35 -7.37 1.06
CA MET A 228 -0.12 -8.34 0.00
C MET A 228 -0.02 -9.76 0.54
N TYR A 229 -0.89 -10.13 1.47
CA TYR A 229 -0.89 -11.44 2.13
C TYR A 229 0.39 -11.77 2.91
N GLY A 230 1.33 -10.83 2.99
CA GLY A 230 2.64 -10.96 3.64
C GLY A 230 2.63 -10.54 5.11
N PRO A 231 3.81 -10.62 5.77
CA PRO A 231 3.96 -10.25 7.18
C PRO A 231 3.92 -8.73 7.39
N THR A 232 3.65 -8.33 8.62
CA THR A 232 3.85 -6.95 9.10
C THR A 232 5.34 -6.65 9.24
N GLY A 233 5.71 -5.36 9.25
CA GLY A 233 7.09 -4.93 9.50
C GLY A 233 8.02 -5.03 8.28
N VAL A 234 7.49 -5.38 7.11
CA VAL A 234 8.23 -5.43 5.84
C VAL A 234 7.57 -4.53 4.80
N GLY A 235 8.36 -3.75 4.12
CA GLY A 235 7.97 -2.94 2.97
C GLY A 235 9.09 -2.82 1.96
N VAL A 236 8.79 -2.19 0.86
CA VAL A 236 9.70 -2.00 -0.26
C VAL A 236 9.68 -0.53 -0.69
N LEU A 237 10.87 0.00 -0.92
CA LEU A 237 11.09 1.18 -1.74
C LEU A 237 11.79 0.73 -3.03
N TYR A 238 11.12 0.90 -4.16
CA TYR A 238 11.79 0.95 -5.45
C TYR A 238 12.29 2.37 -5.70
N GLY A 239 13.50 2.49 -6.27
CA GLY A 239 13.99 3.76 -6.77
C GLY A 239 14.90 3.56 -7.96
N LYS A 240 14.78 4.40 -9.00
CA LYS A 240 15.72 4.39 -10.13
C LYS A 240 17.15 4.47 -9.61
N LYS A 241 18.04 3.58 -10.05
CA LYS A 241 19.43 3.45 -9.57
C LYS A 241 20.17 4.78 -9.49
N PHE A 242 20.02 5.64 -10.50
CA PHE A 242 20.69 6.95 -10.51
C PHE A 242 20.11 7.91 -9.44
N ARG A 243 18.82 7.80 -9.12
CA ARG A 243 18.19 8.56 -8.03
C ARG A 243 18.73 8.12 -6.68
N LEU A 244 18.69 6.81 -6.41
CA LEU A 244 19.20 6.24 -5.15
C LEU A 244 20.69 6.55 -4.95
N ASN A 245 21.52 6.44 -6.00
CA ASN A 245 22.94 6.79 -5.91
C ASN A 245 23.16 8.25 -5.51
N SER A 246 22.31 9.14 -5.98
CA SER A 246 22.40 10.57 -5.71
C SER A 246 21.90 11.01 -4.34
N MET A 247 21.15 10.15 -3.61
CA MET A 247 20.60 10.44 -2.27
C MET A 247 21.61 10.15 -1.18
N SER A 248 21.56 10.91 -0.07
CA SER A 248 22.30 10.62 1.15
C SER A 248 21.73 9.37 1.86
N PRO A 249 22.51 8.64 2.68
CA PRO A 249 21.95 7.61 3.55
C PRO A 249 20.85 8.19 4.45
N TYR A 250 19.83 7.36 4.74
CA TYR A 250 18.72 7.75 5.61
C TYR A 250 19.01 7.50 7.08
N GLN A 251 19.61 6.34 7.38
CA GLN A 251 20.00 5.92 8.73
C GLN A 251 21.47 5.54 8.73
N GLY A 252 22.15 5.74 9.86
CA GLY A 252 23.54 5.33 10.04
C GLY A 252 23.65 4.15 11.00
N GLY A 253 24.52 3.19 10.70
CA GLY A 253 24.74 2.01 11.54
C GLY A 253 25.60 0.96 10.86
N GLY A 254 25.49 -0.28 11.30
CA GLY A 254 26.09 -1.42 10.63
C GLY A 254 25.40 -1.72 9.30
N GLU A 255 25.91 -2.61 8.52
CA GLU A 255 25.48 -3.05 7.17
C GLU A 255 25.66 -1.99 6.08
N MET A 256 25.21 -0.77 6.29
CA MET A 256 25.16 0.31 5.30
C MET A 256 26.49 1.04 5.06
N ILE A 257 27.57 0.61 5.69
CA ILE A 257 28.90 1.24 5.64
C ILE A 257 29.91 0.43 4.81
N GLY A 258 30.83 1.13 4.15
CA GLY A 258 32.06 0.55 3.59
C GLY A 258 33.18 0.54 4.63
N THR A 259 33.72 1.72 4.97
CA THR A 259 34.76 1.90 5.99
C THR A 259 34.32 2.98 6.97
N VAL A 260 34.73 2.84 8.24
CA VAL A 260 34.44 3.81 9.29
C VAL A 260 35.70 4.16 10.04
N SER A 261 36.00 5.45 10.20
CA SER A 261 36.94 6.00 11.18
C SER A 261 36.22 7.14 11.94
N PHE A 262 36.90 7.68 12.97
CA PHE A 262 36.33 8.82 13.69
C PHE A 262 36.25 10.10 12.83
N GLU A 263 37.04 10.18 11.77
CA GLU A 263 37.11 11.36 10.87
C GLU A 263 36.22 11.21 9.64
N ARG A 264 35.97 9.96 9.17
CA ARG A 264 35.31 9.72 7.91
C ARG A 264 34.62 8.35 7.86
N THR A 265 33.45 8.32 7.21
CA THR A 265 32.72 7.10 6.84
C THR A 265 32.52 7.07 5.33
N THR A 266 32.68 5.88 4.73
CA THR A 266 32.19 5.57 3.39
C THR A 266 31.01 4.62 3.50
N TYR A 267 30.15 4.63 2.50
CA TYR A 267 28.88 3.89 2.52
C TYR A 267 28.95 2.66 1.61
N ALA A 268 28.12 1.68 1.89
CA ALA A 268 27.94 0.52 1.05
C ALA A 268 27.30 0.88 -0.30
N GLU A 269 27.44 -0.01 -1.27
CA GLU A 269 26.72 0.07 -2.54
C GLU A 269 25.22 -0.18 -2.37
N LEU A 270 24.43 0.16 -3.39
CA LEU A 270 23.01 -0.13 -3.42
C LEU A 270 22.75 -1.65 -3.43
N PRO A 271 21.69 -2.09 -2.78
CA PRO A 271 20.69 -1.34 -1.99
C PRO A 271 21.10 -1.10 -0.54
N PHE A 272 22.18 -1.72 -0.06
CA PHE A 272 22.60 -1.78 1.35
C PHE A 272 22.87 -0.41 1.96
N LYS A 273 23.22 0.61 1.16
CA LYS A 273 23.35 2.00 1.58
C LYS A 273 22.13 2.51 2.38
N PHE A 274 20.94 1.94 2.15
CA PHE A 274 19.68 2.34 2.79
C PHE A 274 19.16 1.31 3.80
N GLU A 275 19.85 0.21 4.01
CA GLU A 275 19.46 -0.88 4.90
C GLU A 275 20.40 -0.94 6.11
N ALA A 276 20.18 -0.03 7.08
CA ALA A 276 21.03 0.09 8.26
C ALA A 276 20.62 -0.91 9.37
N GLY A 277 21.60 -1.64 9.90
CA GLY A 277 21.41 -2.62 10.97
C GLY A 277 20.88 -3.96 10.48
N THR A 278 20.67 -4.90 11.39
CA THR A 278 20.08 -6.20 11.04
C THR A 278 18.63 -6.03 10.61
N PRO A 279 18.26 -6.39 9.38
CA PRO A 279 16.88 -6.27 8.90
C PRO A 279 15.97 -7.34 9.53
N ASP A 280 14.66 -7.21 9.33
CA ASP A 280 13.71 -8.30 9.59
C ASP A 280 13.83 -9.38 8.49
N TYR A 281 14.93 -10.14 8.53
CA TYR A 281 15.21 -11.19 7.54
C TYR A 281 14.16 -12.31 7.57
N VAL A 282 13.51 -12.55 8.71
CA VAL A 282 12.43 -13.54 8.85
C VAL A 282 11.19 -13.07 8.07
N GLY A 283 10.76 -11.83 8.32
CA GLY A 283 9.64 -11.23 7.60
C GLY A 283 9.94 -11.08 6.10
N ILE A 284 11.16 -10.69 5.72
CA ILE A 284 11.56 -10.58 4.31
C ILE A 284 11.49 -11.94 3.60
N ALA A 285 12.02 -13.01 4.19
CA ALA A 285 11.94 -14.36 3.61
C ALA A 285 10.48 -14.82 3.46
N ALA A 286 9.65 -14.60 4.48
CA ALA A 286 8.22 -14.93 4.45
C ALA A 286 7.44 -14.08 3.42
N PHE A 287 7.85 -12.84 3.18
CA PHE A 287 7.29 -12.03 2.10
C PHE A 287 7.56 -12.63 0.71
N GLY A 288 8.73 -13.24 0.52
CA GLY A 288 9.03 -14.00 -0.69
C GLY A 288 8.02 -15.12 -0.95
N THR A 289 7.54 -15.78 0.10
CA THR A 289 6.47 -16.79 0.00
C THR A 289 5.11 -16.17 -0.34
N ALA A 290 4.82 -14.97 0.19
CA ALA A 290 3.58 -14.26 -0.18
C ALA A 290 3.58 -13.85 -1.67
N LEU A 291 4.71 -13.43 -2.22
CA LEU A 291 4.85 -13.13 -3.64
C LEU A 291 4.65 -14.38 -4.52
N ASP A 292 5.19 -15.53 -4.11
CA ASP A 292 4.95 -16.80 -4.80
C ASP A 292 3.46 -17.14 -4.80
N TYR A 293 2.77 -16.95 -3.67
CA TYR A 293 1.34 -17.19 -3.54
C TYR A 293 0.51 -16.27 -4.46
N ILE A 294 0.83 -14.98 -4.53
CA ILE A 294 0.18 -14.04 -5.46
C ILE A 294 0.40 -14.47 -6.92
N ASN A 295 1.63 -14.87 -7.26
CA ASN A 295 1.96 -15.34 -8.61
C ASN A 295 1.21 -16.62 -8.98
N GLU A 296 1.01 -17.54 -8.03
CA GLU A 296 0.21 -18.77 -8.24
C GLU A 296 -1.27 -18.45 -8.48
N LEU A 297 -1.84 -17.48 -7.76
CA LEU A 297 -3.21 -17.02 -7.97
C LEU A 297 -3.35 -16.25 -9.29
N GLY A 298 -2.32 -15.51 -9.67
CA GLY A 298 -2.29 -14.56 -10.79
C GLY A 298 -2.91 -13.22 -10.42
N ILE A 299 -2.14 -12.15 -10.48
CA ILE A 299 -2.59 -10.80 -10.10
C ILE A 299 -3.80 -10.34 -10.91
N ASP A 300 -3.86 -10.65 -12.19
CA ASP A 300 -5.01 -10.32 -13.05
C ASP A 300 -6.28 -11.08 -12.64
N ASN A 301 -6.15 -12.32 -12.16
CA ASN A 301 -7.27 -13.10 -11.63
C ASN A 301 -7.77 -12.51 -10.31
N ILE A 302 -6.86 -12.06 -9.43
CA ILE A 302 -7.20 -11.35 -8.18
C ILE A 302 -7.95 -10.07 -8.53
N ALA A 303 -7.41 -9.23 -9.41
CA ALA A 303 -8.04 -7.99 -9.87
C ALA A 303 -9.45 -8.22 -10.44
N ALA A 304 -9.62 -9.22 -11.32
CA ALA A 304 -10.91 -9.56 -11.91
C ALA A 304 -11.92 -10.10 -10.88
N HIS A 305 -11.44 -10.85 -9.88
CA HIS A 305 -12.27 -11.36 -8.80
C HIS A 305 -12.77 -10.22 -7.91
N GLU A 306 -11.87 -9.38 -7.42
CA GLU A 306 -12.20 -8.24 -6.56
C GLU A 306 -13.11 -7.22 -7.25
N ARG A 307 -12.89 -6.96 -8.55
CA ARG A 307 -13.77 -6.10 -9.36
C ARG A 307 -15.19 -6.62 -9.37
N ALA A 308 -15.40 -7.92 -9.61
CA ALA A 308 -16.73 -8.51 -9.61
C ALA A 308 -17.42 -8.40 -8.24
N LEU A 309 -16.67 -8.54 -7.12
CA LEU A 309 -17.19 -8.35 -5.77
C LEU A 309 -17.61 -6.88 -5.54
N VAL A 310 -16.78 -5.93 -5.95
CA VAL A 310 -17.07 -4.48 -5.82
C VAL A 310 -18.29 -4.08 -6.65
N GLU A 311 -18.38 -4.52 -7.90
CA GLU A 311 -19.50 -4.23 -8.78
C GLU A 311 -20.82 -4.76 -8.19
N GLU A 312 -20.85 -6.00 -7.72
CA GLU A 312 -22.05 -6.60 -7.11
C GLU A 312 -22.40 -5.93 -5.78
N ALA A 313 -21.41 -5.64 -4.93
CA ALA A 313 -21.63 -4.94 -3.67
C ALA A 313 -22.18 -3.53 -3.92
N THR A 314 -21.60 -2.78 -4.85
CA THR A 314 -22.05 -1.42 -5.22
C THR A 314 -23.50 -1.45 -5.72
N ARG A 315 -23.80 -2.33 -6.67
CA ARG A 315 -25.13 -2.48 -7.26
C ARG A 315 -26.20 -2.76 -6.19
N ARG A 316 -25.90 -3.63 -5.21
CA ARG A 316 -26.83 -3.99 -4.16
C ARG A 316 -26.91 -2.92 -3.06
N LEU A 317 -25.80 -2.33 -2.63
CA LEU A 317 -25.80 -1.27 -1.63
C LEU A 317 -26.67 -0.09 -2.08
N LEU A 318 -26.60 0.30 -3.36
CA LEU A 318 -27.42 1.38 -3.92
C LEU A 318 -28.93 1.13 -3.87
N THR A 319 -29.40 -0.08 -3.54
CA THR A 319 -30.82 -0.37 -3.29
C THR A 319 -31.26 -0.07 -1.85
N ILE A 320 -30.36 0.37 -0.98
CA ILE A 320 -30.67 0.74 0.39
C ILE A 320 -31.00 2.23 0.43
N ASP A 321 -32.14 2.58 1.03
CA ASP A 321 -32.57 3.98 1.14
C ASP A 321 -31.55 4.80 1.93
N GLY A 322 -31.23 5.99 1.45
CA GLY A 322 -30.24 6.86 2.06
C GLY A 322 -28.76 6.46 1.82
N MET A 323 -28.50 5.41 1.03
CA MET A 323 -27.14 4.99 0.69
C MET A 323 -26.41 6.05 -0.11
N ARG A 324 -25.24 6.42 0.36
CA ARG A 324 -24.30 7.31 -0.32
C ARG A 324 -22.94 6.63 -0.44
N ILE A 325 -22.54 6.31 -1.66
CA ILE A 325 -21.21 5.71 -1.98
C ILE A 325 -20.27 6.83 -2.41
N PHE A 326 -19.04 6.78 -1.91
CA PHE A 326 -17.95 7.71 -2.22
C PHE A 326 -16.95 7.05 -3.16
N GLY A 327 -16.45 7.82 -4.14
CA GLY A 327 -15.57 7.30 -5.17
C GLY A 327 -16.32 6.39 -6.14
N THR A 328 -16.97 7.03 -7.11
CA THR A 328 -17.77 6.38 -8.15
C THR A 328 -17.03 6.32 -9.49
N ALA A 329 -15.71 6.50 -9.47
CA ALA A 329 -14.85 6.34 -10.64
C ALA A 329 -15.06 4.96 -11.29
N GLU A 330 -15.00 4.90 -12.61
CA GLU A 330 -15.17 3.65 -13.37
C GLU A 330 -14.01 2.67 -13.07
N ASN A 331 -12.78 3.21 -12.96
CA ASN A 331 -11.59 2.41 -12.71
C ASN A 331 -11.31 2.33 -11.20
N LYS A 332 -11.66 1.21 -10.58
CA LYS A 332 -11.57 0.99 -9.13
C LYS A 332 -10.93 -0.35 -8.78
N ALA A 333 -10.17 -0.34 -7.68
CA ALA A 333 -9.74 -1.54 -6.96
C ALA A 333 -10.80 -2.01 -5.95
N GLY A 334 -10.50 -3.05 -5.21
CA GLY A 334 -11.37 -3.80 -4.30
C GLY A 334 -11.89 -3.03 -3.07
N VAL A 335 -12.28 -1.76 -3.17
CA VAL A 335 -12.66 -0.88 -2.05
C VAL A 335 -13.99 -0.17 -2.30
N ILE A 336 -14.87 -0.13 -1.29
CA ILE A 336 -16.10 0.66 -1.26
C ILE A 336 -16.16 1.45 0.05
N SER A 337 -16.34 2.77 -0.04
CA SER A 337 -16.63 3.63 1.11
C SER A 337 -18.03 4.20 1.00
N PHE A 338 -18.79 4.19 2.11
CA PHE A 338 -20.19 4.59 2.09
C PHE A 338 -20.66 5.19 3.42
N LEU A 339 -21.82 5.85 3.36
CA LEU A 339 -22.66 6.25 4.50
C LEU A 339 -24.12 5.91 4.18
N VAL A 340 -24.97 5.79 5.19
CA VAL A 340 -26.42 5.56 5.05
C VAL A 340 -27.16 6.63 5.84
N GLY A 341 -27.86 7.54 5.16
CA GLY A 341 -28.54 8.66 5.81
C GLY A 341 -27.63 9.44 6.76
N ASP A 342 -28.11 9.70 7.96
CA ASP A 342 -27.39 10.40 9.02
C ASP A 342 -26.77 9.45 10.05
N ILE A 343 -26.71 8.13 9.75
CA ILE A 343 -26.15 7.13 10.68
C ILE A 343 -24.65 7.38 10.82
N ASN A 344 -24.18 7.47 12.06
CA ASN A 344 -22.77 7.63 12.33
C ASN A 344 -21.99 6.39 11.84
N SER A 345 -20.90 6.61 11.13
CA SER A 345 -20.07 5.52 10.56
C SER A 345 -19.55 4.56 11.63
N TYR A 346 -19.22 5.05 12.84
CA TYR A 346 -18.76 4.24 13.95
C TYR A 346 -19.86 3.31 14.47
N ASP A 347 -21.09 3.81 14.65
CA ASP A 347 -22.23 3.02 15.10
C ASP A 347 -22.60 1.95 14.10
N MET A 348 -22.58 2.30 12.79
CA MET A 348 -22.77 1.33 11.70
C MET A 348 -21.73 0.21 11.78
N GLY A 349 -20.43 0.55 11.91
CA GLY A 349 -19.36 -0.44 12.02
C GLY A 349 -19.48 -1.34 13.25
N LEU A 350 -19.81 -0.76 14.41
CA LEU A 350 -19.99 -1.49 15.65
C LEU A 350 -21.13 -2.52 15.57
N LEU A 351 -22.23 -2.16 14.90
CA LEU A 351 -23.36 -3.07 14.72
C LEU A 351 -23.09 -4.13 13.66
N LEU A 352 -22.31 -3.81 12.63
CA LEU A 352 -21.85 -4.79 11.62
C LEU A 352 -20.91 -5.84 12.26
N ASP A 353 -19.95 -5.42 13.10
CA ASP A 353 -19.07 -6.31 13.87
C ASP A 353 -19.87 -7.36 14.65
N LYS A 354 -20.93 -6.94 15.38
CA LYS A 354 -21.81 -7.86 16.09
C LYS A 354 -22.55 -8.87 15.20
N LEU A 355 -22.58 -8.62 13.91
CA LEU A 355 -23.13 -9.54 12.90
C LEU A 355 -22.04 -10.31 12.16
N GLY A 356 -20.78 -10.21 12.60
CA GLY A 356 -19.62 -10.91 12.05
C GLY A 356 -18.97 -10.23 10.85
N PHE A 357 -19.28 -8.96 10.55
CA PHE A 357 -18.69 -8.21 9.43
C PHE A 357 -17.64 -7.22 9.90
N GLU A 358 -16.37 -7.54 9.63
CA GLU A 358 -15.20 -6.74 10.00
C GLU A 358 -14.94 -5.64 8.96
N VAL A 359 -15.53 -4.47 9.17
CA VAL A 359 -15.33 -3.28 8.34
C VAL A 359 -14.50 -2.23 9.07
N ARG A 360 -13.97 -1.26 8.34
CA ARG A 360 -13.30 -0.12 8.95
C ARG A 360 -14.18 1.11 8.95
N THR A 361 -14.07 1.95 9.99
CA THR A 361 -14.80 3.21 10.11
C THR A 361 -13.86 4.39 10.40
N GLY A 362 -14.33 5.62 10.15
CA GLY A 362 -13.61 6.85 10.44
C GLY A 362 -12.94 7.48 9.22
N HIS A 363 -11.85 8.23 9.44
CA HIS A 363 -11.20 9.01 8.38
C HIS A 363 -10.17 8.22 7.53
N HIS A 364 -9.92 6.95 7.82
CA HIS A 364 -9.03 6.03 7.08
C HIS A 364 -7.62 6.59 6.80
N CYS A 365 -7.09 7.42 7.72
CA CYS A 365 -5.82 8.16 7.55
C CYS A 365 -5.80 9.05 6.30
N ALA A 366 -6.94 9.64 5.92
CA ALA A 366 -7.11 10.55 4.78
C ALA A 366 -8.07 11.70 5.15
N GLN A 367 -7.78 12.43 6.24
CA GLN A 367 -8.61 13.53 6.72
C GLN A 367 -8.87 14.62 5.67
N PRO A 368 -7.91 15.04 4.81
CA PRO A 368 -8.18 16.01 3.76
C PRO A 368 -9.27 15.55 2.80
N LEU A 369 -9.33 14.24 2.51
CA LEU A 369 -10.38 13.66 1.68
C LEU A 369 -11.75 13.69 2.37
N MET A 370 -11.82 13.45 3.69
CA MET A 370 -13.06 13.61 4.45
C MET A 370 -13.57 15.04 4.37
N ASN A 371 -12.68 16.03 4.53
CA ASN A 371 -13.01 17.45 4.40
C ASN A 371 -13.54 17.79 2.98
N ARG A 372 -12.96 17.18 1.91
CA ARG A 372 -13.43 17.37 0.52
C ARG A 372 -14.89 16.94 0.32
N TYR A 373 -15.32 15.88 1.01
CA TYR A 373 -16.68 15.36 0.94
C TYR A 373 -17.61 15.89 2.05
N ASP A 374 -17.11 16.77 2.92
CA ASP A 374 -17.82 17.33 4.07
C ASP A 374 -18.41 16.24 4.99
N VAL A 375 -17.57 15.26 5.35
CA VAL A 375 -17.93 14.17 6.27
C VAL A 375 -16.85 13.97 7.33
N GLN A 376 -17.23 13.50 8.52
CA GLN A 376 -16.29 13.21 9.60
C GLN A 376 -15.56 11.86 9.41
N GLY A 377 -16.18 10.93 8.71
CA GLY A 377 -15.69 9.60 8.45
C GLY A 377 -16.68 8.80 7.62
N MET A 378 -16.23 7.65 7.14
CA MET A 378 -17.00 6.73 6.31
C MET A 378 -16.91 5.32 6.87
N VAL A 379 -17.82 4.43 6.48
CA VAL A 379 -17.65 2.99 6.56
C VAL A 379 -16.95 2.53 5.30
N ARG A 380 -15.90 1.74 5.44
CA ARG A 380 -15.15 1.17 4.31
C ARG A 380 -15.17 -0.35 4.37
N ALA A 381 -15.66 -0.98 3.32
CA ALA A 381 -15.49 -2.39 3.03
C ALA A 381 -14.43 -2.57 1.94
N SER A 382 -13.52 -3.52 2.11
CA SER A 382 -12.47 -3.84 1.15
C SER A 382 -12.31 -5.34 0.99
N PHE A 383 -12.18 -5.77 -0.26
CA PHE A 383 -12.19 -7.17 -0.65
C PHE A 383 -10.78 -7.67 -0.97
N ALA A 384 -10.58 -8.98 -0.88
CA ALA A 384 -9.37 -9.69 -1.25
C ALA A 384 -9.71 -11.01 -1.95
N ALA A 385 -8.69 -11.74 -2.42
CA ALA A 385 -8.83 -12.96 -3.20
C ALA A 385 -9.70 -14.05 -2.53
N TYR A 386 -9.82 -14.05 -1.20
CA TYR A 386 -10.58 -15.05 -0.44
C TYR A 386 -12.03 -14.66 -0.14
N ASN A 387 -12.47 -13.44 -0.46
CA ASN A 387 -13.87 -13.03 -0.25
C ASN A 387 -14.79 -13.64 -1.30
N THR A 388 -16.07 -13.80 -0.98
CA THR A 388 -17.06 -14.50 -1.82
C THR A 388 -18.25 -13.61 -2.16
N LEU A 389 -18.97 -13.94 -3.24
CA LEU A 389 -20.25 -13.28 -3.57
C LEU A 389 -21.30 -13.51 -2.48
N ASP A 390 -21.32 -14.68 -1.82
CA ASP A 390 -22.20 -14.95 -0.68
C ASP A 390 -21.91 -13.98 0.47
N GLU A 391 -20.64 -13.75 0.79
CA GLU A 391 -20.24 -12.76 1.79
C GLU A 391 -20.71 -11.35 1.42
N VAL A 392 -20.60 -10.96 0.14
CA VAL A 392 -21.13 -9.68 -0.36
C VAL A 392 -22.64 -9.59 -0.14
N HIS A 393 -23.40 -10.63 -0.49
CA HIS A 393 -24.84 -10.64 -0.32
C HIS A 393 -25.25 -10.51 1.15
N ARG A 394 -24.62 -11.30 2.02
CA ARG A 394 -24.87 -11.24 3.47
C ARG A 394 -24.46 -9.88 4.05
N PHE A 395 -23.36 -9.29 3.60
CA PHE A 395 -22.92 -7.97 4.01
C PHE A 395 -23.96 -6.89 3.69
N VAL A 396 -24.47 -6.87 2.46
CA VAL A 396 -25.50 -5.91 2.06
C VAL A 396 -26.78 -6.06 2.90
N GLU A 397 -27.22 -7.30 3.17
CA GLU A 397 -28.39 -7.53 4.03
C GLU A 397 -28.12 -7.10 5.48
N ALA A 398 -26.88 -7.27 5.98
CA ALA A 398 -26.49 -6.76 7.30
C ALA A 398 -26.54 -5.22 7.33
N VAL A 399 -25.99 -4.53 6.33
CA VAL A 399 -26.07 -3.07 6.22
C VAL A 399 -27.53 -2.61 6.17
N ARG A 400 -28.38 -3.25 5.36
CA ARG A 400 -29.82 -2.97 5.28
C ARG A 400 -30.50 -3.16 6.64
N ARG A 401 -30.22 -4.27 7.33
CA ARG A 401 -30.79 -4.54 8.66
C ARG A 401 -30.37 -3.45 9.66
N VAL A 402 -29.08 -3.10 9.69
CA VAL A 402 -28.58 -2.06 10.61
C VAL A 402 -29.22 -0.72 10.29
N SER A 403 -29.38 -0.35 9.00
CA SER A 403 -29.98 0.92 8.60
C SER A 403 -31.44 1.08 9.06
N THR A 404 -32.17 -0.02 9.32
CA THR A 404 -33.54 0.04 9.83
C THR A 404 -33.64 0.17 11.36
N MET A 405 -32.50 0.19 12.06
CA MET A 405 -32.45 0.34 13.50
C MET A 405 -32.40 1.83 13.95
N PHE A 406 -32.18 2.72 12.99
CA PHE A 406 -32.13 4.16 13.17
C PHE A 406 -33.28 4.88 12.43
#